data_e98a27fd0ad23d560a42408146b2d5f2
#
_entry.id   e98a27fd0ad23d560a42408146b2d5f2
#
_cell.length_a   1.000
_cell.length_b   1.000
_cell.length_c   1.000
_cell.angle_alpha   90.00
_cell.angle_beta   90.00
_cell.angle_gamma   90.00
#
_symmetry.space_group_name_H-M   'P 1'
#
loop_
_entity.id
_entity.type
_entity.pdbx_description
1 polymer ?
#
loop_
_entity_poly.entity_id
_entity_poly.type
_entity_poly.pdbx_seq_one_letter_code
_entity_poly.pdbx_strand_id
1 'polypeptide(L)'
;MGLIERRKMKELQEETLPGRVQEIAEIWGRPIPYDVDWESFADDIEGLNYLDNISCHRLNMALRVICQDELGKSAVRNTLKQVKLKNVKDQGQMRIAFDKGTLEMNCAYALGSNGMFNDNEIRTLLEKHL
;
A
#
# COMPACT_ATOMS: atom_id res chain seq x y z
N MET A 1 17.68 -14.94 4.63
CA MET A 1 17.55 -13.60 4.02
C MET A 1 18.92 -13.00 3.79
N GLY A 2 19.19 -12.55 2.59
CA GLY A 2 20.49 -12.00 2.22
C GLY A 2 20.67 -10.55 2.63
N LEU A 3 21.90 -10.06 2.49
CA LEU A 3 22.24 -8.68 2.83
C LEU A 3 21.57 -7.66 1.89
N ILE A 4 21.41 -8.02 0.60
CA ILE A 4 20.78 -7.15 -0.40
C ILE A 4 19.34 -6.87 0.01
N GLU A 5 18.58 -7.89 0.39
CA GLU A 5 17.19 -7.77 0.81
C GLU A 5 17.08 -6.96 2.11
N ARG A 6 17.97 -7.21 3.07
CA ARG A 6 17.99 -6.47 4.34
C ARG A 6 18.28 -5.00 4.15
N ARG A 7 19.21 -4.66 3.25
CA ARG A 7 19.50 -3.26 2.92
C ARG A 7 18.32 -2.57 2.27
N LYS A 8 17.64 -3.26 1.35
CA LYS A 8 16.46 -2.70 0.69
C LYS A 8 15.31 -2.50 1.68
N MET A 9 15.08 -3.45 2.57
CA MET A 9 14.07 -3.31 3.62
C MET A 9 14.35 -2.11 4.53
N LYS A 10 15.60 -1.92 4.91
CA LYS A 10 16.00 -0.78 5.75
C LYS A 10 15.76 0.53 5.03
N GLU A 11 16.12 0.63 3.75
CA GLU A 11 15.86 1.81 2.92
C GLU A 11 14.37 2.12 2.86
N LEU A 12 13.54 1.09 2.60
CA LEU A 12 12.09 1.26 2.54
C LEU A 12 11.52 1.73 3.87
N GLN A 13 11.94 1.12 4.98
CA GLN A 13 11.43 1.47 6.31
C GLN A 13 11.84 2.86 6.76
N GLU A 14 13.08 3.28 6.50
CA GLU A 14 13.64 4.51 7.05
C GLU A 14 13.49 5.72 6.13
N GLU A 15 13.45 5.50 4.81
CA GLU A 15 13.47 6.59 3.84
C GLU A 15 12.22 6.64 2.95
N THR A 16 11.91 5.53 2.30
CA THR A 16 10.89 5.51 1.23
C THR A 16 9.46 5.55 1.76
N LEU A 17 9.10 4.64 2.66
CA LEU A 17 7.74 4.55 3.20
C LEU A 17 7.36 5.77 4.04
N PRO A 18 8.25 6.36 4.86
CA PRO A 18 7.92 7.60 5.54
C PRO A 18 7.52 8.71 4.58
N GLY A 19 8.14 8.77 3.38
CA GLY A 19 7.75 9.73 2.35
C GLY A 19 6.34 9.47 1.81
N ARG A 20 5.94 8.22 1.67
CA ARG A 20 4.57 7.87 1.25
C ARG A 20 3.54 8.21 2.31
N VAL A 21 3.87 7.99 3.58
CA VAL A 21 2.99 8.36 4.70
C VAL A 21 2.83 9.88 4.76
N GLN A 22 3.91 10.61 4.55
CA GLN A 22 3.88 12.08 4.49
C GLN A 22 3.01 12.58 3.33
N GLU A 23 3.10 11.91 2.18
CA GLU A 23 2.26 12.23 1.01
C GLU A 23 0.77 12.07 1.34
N ILE A 24 0.41 11.00 2.06
CA ILE A 24 -0.97 10.79 2.53
C ILE A 24 -1.40 11.92 3.46
N ALA A 25 -0.52 12.32 4.39
CA ALA A 25 -0.82 13.41 5.31
C ALA A 25 -1.09 14.73 4.57
N GLU A 26 -0.38 14.97 3.47
CA GLU A 26 -0.60 16.15 2.63
C GLU A 26 -1.90 16.09 1.84
N ILE A 27 -2.35 14.88 1.48
CA ILE A 27 -3.60 14.69 0.73
C ILE A 27 -4.81 15.10 1.57
N TRP A 28 -4.84 14.75 2.86
CA TRP A 28 -6.01 15.02 3.69
C TRP A 28 -5.73 15.36 5.16
N GLY A 29 -4.46 15.64 5.48
CA GLY A 29 -4.09 16.23 6.76
C GLY A 29 -3.76 15.25 7.89
N ARG A 30 -3.68 13.96 7.63
CA ARG A 30 -3.41 12.94 8.65
C ARG A 30 -2.61 11.77 8.08
N PRO A 31 -1.54 11.32 8.75
CA PRO A 31 -0.79 10.16 8.29
C PRO A 31 -1.55 8.86 8.50
N ILE A 32 -1.42 7.94 7.55
CA ILE A 32 -1.91 6.57 7.67
C ILE A 32 -0.71 5.65 7.58
N PRO A 33 -0.41 4.86 8.63
CA PRO A 33 0.77 4.01 8.61
C PRO A 33 0.63 2.84 7.64
N TYR A 34 1.75 2.52 6.98
CA TYR A 34 1.90 1.30 6.20
C TYR A 34 2.53 0.24 7.10
N ASP A 35 1.81 -0.85 7.33
CA ASP A 35 2.30 -2.01 8.06
C ASP A 35 2.63 -3.12 7.05
N VAL A 36 3.92 -3.37 6.87
CA VAL A 36 4.40 -4.34 5.87
C VAL A 36 4.84 -5.62 6.57
N ASP A 37 4.37 -6.75 6.07
CA ASP A 37 4.86 -8.06 6.51
C ASP A 37 6.22 -8.32 5.86
N TRP A 38 7.28 -7.86 6.51
CA TRP A 38 8.63 -7.92 5.97
C TRP A 38 9.14 -9.35 5.76
N GLU A 39 8.71 -10.29 6.59
CA GLU A 39 9.09 -11.70 6.41
C GLU A 39 8.56 -12.27 5.10
N SER A 40 7.41 -11.80 4.63
CA SER A 40 6.86 -12.26 3.36
C SER A 40 7.71 -11.85 2.16
N PHE A 41 8.62 -10.88 2.34
CA PHE A 41 9.57 -10.44 1.31
C PHE A 41 10.96 -11.07 1.47
N ALA A 42 11.14 -12.01 2.40
CA ALA A 42 12.43 -12.68 2.58
C ALA A 42 12.86 -13.33 1.25
N ASP A 43 14.11 -13.10 0.85
CA ASP A 43 14.70 -13.62 -0.38
C ASP A 43 13.98 -13.19 -1.67
N ASP A 44 13.21 -12.09 -1.62
CA ASP A 44 12.49 -11.56 -2.78
C ASP A 44 12.85 -10.10 -3.03
N ILE A 45 14.04 -9.88 -3.60
CA ILE A 45 14.51 -8.53 -3.92
C ILE A 45 13.65 -7.86 -4.99
N GLU A 46 13.12 -8.64 -5.93
CA GLU A 46 12.25 -8.08 -6.98
C GLU A 46 10.96 -7.52 -6.39
N GLY A 47 10.34 -8.28 -5.47
CA GLY A 47 9.14 -7.81 -4.79
C GLY A 47 9.41 -6.54 -3.98
N LEU A 48 10.54 -6.49 -3.29
CA LEU A 48 10.93 -5.29 -2.53
C LEU A 48 11.12 -4.08 -3.44
N ASN A 49 11.68 -4.28 -4.63
CA ASN A 49 11.88 -3.19 -5.58
C ASN A 49 10.57 -2.61 -6.11
N TYR A 50 9.52 -3.41 -6.20
CA TYR A 50 8.22 -2.95 -6.71
C TYR A 50 7.26 -2.48 -5.62
N LEU A 51 7.57 -2.70 -4.34
CA LEU A 51 6.68 -2.37 -3.24
C LEU A 51 6.26 -0.90 -3.25
N ASP A 52 7.21 0.01 -3.35
CA ASP A 52 6.93 1.44 -3.33
C ASP A 52 6.47 1.98 -4.67
N ASN A 53 7.27 1.75 -5.71
CA ASN A 53 7.08 2.45 -6.98
C ASN A 53 5.81 2.02 -7.74
N ILE A 54 5.21 0.89 -7.38
CA ILE A 54 3.95 0.46 -7.97
C ILE A 54 2.84 0.45 -6.91
N SER A 55 2.96 -0.38 -5.88
CA SER A 55 1.85 -0.59 -4.93
C SER A 55 1.52 0.65 -4.10
N CYS A 56 2.50 1.21 -3.42
CA CYS A 56 2.26 2.40 -2.59
C CYS A 56 1.90 3.61 -3.43
N HIS A 57 2.51 3.74 -4.61
CA HIS A 57 2.19 4.80 -5.55
C HIS A 57 0.73 4.72 -6.00
N ARG A 58 0.26 3.53 -6.37
CA ARG A 58 -1.13 3.33 -6.83
C ARG A 58 -2.15 3.59 -5.73
N LEU A 59 -1.84 3.18 -4.50
CA LEU A 59 -2.72 3.48 -3.37
C LEU A 59 -2.84 4.99 -3.16
N ASN A 60 -1.72 5.69 -3.16
CA ASN A 60 -1.75 7.14 -2.95
C ASN A 60 -2.46 7.87 -4.11
N MET A 61 -2.34 7.38 -5.35
CA MET A 61 -3.12 7.90 -6.47
C MET A 61 -4.63 7.71 -6.25
N ALA A 62 -5.04 6.52 -5.78
CA ALA A 62 -6.45 6.25 -5.47
C ALA A 62 -6.97 7.22 -4.40
N LEU A 63 -6.19 7.43 -3.34
CA LEU A 63 -6.55 8.37 -2.27
C LEU A 63 -6.65 9.81 -2.78
N ARG A 64 -5.78 10.24 -3.69
CA ARG A 64 -5.86 11.58 -4.28
C ARG A 64 -7.19 11.81 -4.99
N VAL A 65 -7.68 10.80 -5.73
CA VAL A 65 -8.96 10.90 -6.41
C VAL A 65 -10.12 10.94 -5.42
N ILE A 66 -10.12 10.06 -4.43
CA ILE A 66 -11.17 10.03 -3.40
C ILE A 66 -11.23 11.34 -2.63
N CYS A 67 -10.07 11.92 -2.33
CA CYS A 67 -9.94 13.12 -1.52
C CYS A 67 -9.99 14.43 -2.31
N GLN A 68 -10.55 14.42 -3.53
CA GLN A 68 -10.72 15.65 -4.32
C GLN A 68 -11.74 16.60 -3.73
N ASP A 69 -12.65 16.13 -2.90
CA ASP A 69 -13.65 16.96 -2.22
C ASP A 69 -13.65 16.70 -0.71
N GLU A 70 -14.36 17.54 0.03
CA GLU A 70 -14.42 17.44 1.49
C GLU A 70 -15.14 16.18 1.96
N LEU A 71 -16.13 15.71 1.21
CA LEU A 71 -16.83 14.48 1.54
C LEU A 71 -15.87 13.29 1.51
N GLY A 72 -15.05 13.17 0.47
CA GLY A 72 -14.06 12.11 0.34
C GLY A 72 -12.98 12.20 1.40
N LYS A 73 -12.45 13.40 1.66
CA LYS A 73 -11.44 13.62 2.72
C LYS A 73 -11.97 13.22 4.08
N SER A 74 -13.17 13.62 4.40
CA SER A 74 -13.81 13.32 5.67
C SER A 74 -14.04 11.82 5.84
N ALA A 75 -14.51 11.16 4.78
CA ALA A 75 -14.74 9.72 4.77
C ALA A 75 -13.45 8.94 5.03
N VAL A 76 -12.36 9.29 4.33
CA VAL A 76 -11.05 8.66 4.53
C VAL A 76 -10.53 8.90 5.94
N ARG A 77 -10.60 10.16 6.40
CA ARG A 77 -10.13 10.54 7.74
C ARG A 77 -10.82 9.76 8.86
N ASN A 78 -12.12 9.54 8.71
CA ASN A 78 -12.92 8.88 9.73
C ASN A 78 -12.89 7.36 9.66
N THR A 79 -12.53 6.80 8.51
CA THR A 79 -12.70 5.38 8.24
C THR A 79 -11.39 4.62 8.04
N LEU A 80 -10.45 5.17 7.25
CA LEU A 80 -9.19 4.48 6.96
C LEU A 80 -8.15 4.77 8.05
N LYS A 81 -7.69 3.72 8.75
CA LYS A 81 -6.78 3.86 9.89
C LYS A 81 -5.39 3.28 9.63
N GLN A 82 -5.30 2.25 8.80
CA GLN A 82 -4.06 1.53 8.58
C GLN A 82 -4.09 0.83 7.22
N VAL A 83 -2.91 0.67 6.63
CA VAL A 83 -2.70 -0.15 5.42
C VAL A 83 -1.77 -1.29 5.76
N LYS A 84 -2.19 -2.52 5.47
CA LYS A 84 -1.36 -3.72 5.64
C LYS A 84 -0.99 -4.30 4.28
N LEU A 85 0.30 -4.56 4.09
CA LEU A 85 0.85 -5.08 2.84
C LEU A 85 1.55 -6.40 3.10
N LYS A 86 1.25 -7.41 2.28
CA LYS A 86 1.86 -8.73 2.37
C LYS A 86 2.21 -9.24 0.97
N ASN A 87 3.40 -9.84 0.85
CA ASN A 87 3.84 -10.46 -0.39
C ASN A 87 3.34 -11.89 -0.48
N VAL A 88 2.79 -12.25 -1.64
CA VAL A 88 2.42 -13.63 -1.97
C VAL A 88 3.12 -14.04 -3.26
N LYS A 89 3.15 -15.33 -3.58
CA LYS A 89 3.92 -15.83 -4.72
C LYS A 89 3.14 -15.85 -6.02
N ASP A 90 1.85 -16.14 -5.97
CA ASP A 90 1.01 -16.37 -7.14
C ASP A 90 -0.14 -15.38 -7.23
N GLN A 91 -0.53 -15.04 -8.45
CA GLN A 91 -1.70 -14.19 -8.68
C GLN A 91 -2.98 -14.75 -8.04
N GLY A 92 -3.12 -16.07 -7.99
CA GLY A 92 -4.28 -16.70 -7.35
C GLY A 92 -4.37 -16.49 -5.85
N GLN A 93 -3.28 -16.08 -5.21
CA GLN A 93 -3.22 -15.77 -3.78
C GLN A 93 -3.46 -14.29 -3.48
N MET A 94 -3.57 -13.45 -4.52
CA MET A 94 -3.80 -12.02 -4.34
C MET A 94 -5.16 -11.76 -3.71
N ARG A 95 -5.19 -10.77 -2.82
CA ARG A 95 -6.41 -10.37 -2.14
C ARG A 95 -6.35 -8.91 -1.76
N ILE A 96 -7.47 -8.22 -1.92
CA ILE A 96 -7.65 -6.88 -1.37
C ILE A 96 -8.93 -6.87 -0.54
N ALA A 97 -8.86 -6.34 0.68
CA ALA A 97 -10.00 -6.30 1.58
C ALA A 97 -9.94 -5.07 2.48
N PHE A 98 -11.09 -4.59 2.89
CA PHE A 98 -11.19 -3.50 3.85
C PHE A 98 -12.07 -3.96 5.01
N ASP A 99 -11.52 -3.90 6.23
CA ASP A 99 -12.24 -4.32 7.43
C ASP A 99 -11.78 -3.51 8.64
N LYS A 100 -12.73 -2.96 9.38
CA LYS A 100 -12.50 -2.24 10.64
C LYS A 100 -11.41 -1.15 10.54
N GLY A 101 -11.41 -0.42 9.44
CA GLY A 101 -10.45 0.66 9.23
C GLY A 101 -9.12 0.24 8.63
N THR A 102 -8.91 -1.04 8.37
CA THR A 102 -7.68 -1.56 7.78
C THR A 102 -7.90 -1.97 6.33
N LEU A 103 -7.12 -1.37 5.42
CA LEU A 103 -7.01 -1.83 4.05
C LEU A 103 -5.89 -2.86 3.99
N GLU A 104 -6.22 -4.08 3.58
CA GLU A 104 -5.25 -5.17 3.48
C GLU A 104 -5.07 -5.55 2.02
N MET A 105 -3.82 -5.52 1.55
CA MET A 105 -3.47 -5.90 0.18
C MET A 105 -2.41 -6.99 0.22
N ASN A 106 -2.78 -8.18 -0.27
CA ASN A 106 -1.86 -9.27 -0.52
C ASN A 106 -1.57 -9.29 -2.02
N CYS A 107 -0.34 -9.01 -2.39
CA CYS A 107 0.07 -8.86 -3.79
C CYS A 107 1.25 -9.75 -4.10
N ALA A 108 1.32 -10.19 -5.35
CA ALA A 108 2.48 -10.94 -5.86
C ALA A 108 3.49 -9.94 -6.43
N TYR A 109 4.19 -9.23 -5.54
CA TYR A 109 5.02 -8.07 -5.90
C TYR A 109 6.11 -8.39 -6.93
N ALA A 110 6.69 -9.60 -6.88
CA ALA A 110 7.73 -9.99 -7.83
C ALA A 110 7.25 -10.04 -9.28
N LEU A 111 5.95 -10.13 -9.51
CA LEU A 111 5.35 -10.11 -10.85
C LEU A 111 5.18 -8.70 -11.42
N GLY A 112 5.58 -7.68 -10.66
CA GLY A 112 5.45 -6.29 -11.07
C GLY A 112 3.99 -5.87 -11.14
N SER A 113 3.62 -5.05 -12.13
CA SER A 113 2.27 -4.50 -12.21
C SER A 113 1.18 -5.56 -12.39
N ASN A 114 1.50 -6.73 -12.92
CA ASN A 114 0.56 -7.85 -13.06
C ASN A 114 0.26 -8.55 -11.73
N GLY A 115 1.10 -8.34 -10.73
CA GLY A 115 0.95 -8.92 -9.41
C GLY A 115 0.38 -7.96 -8.37
N MET A 116 -0.17 -6.82 -8.80
CA MET A 116 -0.68 -5.79 -7.90
C MET A 116 -2.00 -5.22 -8.39
N PHE A 117 -2.76 -4.66 -7.45
CA PHE A 117 -4.01 -3.98 -7.79
C PHE A 117 -3.71 -2.60 -8.38
N ASN A 118 -4.48 -2.19 -9.38
CA ASN A 118 -4.33 -0.84 -9.91
C ASN A 118 -5.10 0.18 -9.06
N ASP A 119 -4.85 1.47 -9.30
CA ASP A 119 -5.48 2.55 -8.54
C ASP A 119 -7.00 2.53 -8.65
N ASN A 120 -7.55 2.15 -9.80
CA ASN A 120 -8.99 2.08 -10.00
C ASN A 120 -9.64 0.95 -9.18
N GLU A 121 -8.98 -0.20 -9.09
CA GLU A 121 -9.46 -1.31 -8.26
C GLU A 121 -9.44 -0.95 -6.77
N ILE A 122 -8.37 -0.32 -6.32
CA ILE A 122 -8.23 0.14 -4.93
C ILE A 122 -9.31 1.18 -4.62
N ARG A 123 -9.48 2.16 -5.49
CA ARG A 123 -10.49 3.21 -5.33
C ARG A 123 -11.90 2.64 -5.25
N THR A 124 -12.23 1.73 -6.16
CA THR A 124 -13.56 1.11 -6.22
C THR A 124 -13.89 0.37 -4.92
N LEU A 125 -12.92 -0.38 -4.39
CA LEU A 125 -13.11 -1.07 -3.11
C LEU A 125 -13.32 -0.08 -1.96
N LEU A 126 -12.45 0.92 -1.87
CA LEU A 126 -12.54 1.91 -0.79
C LEU A 126 -13.85 2.68 -0.83
N GLU A 127 -14.28 3.12 -2.00
CA GLU A 127 -15.53 3.88 -2.15
C GLU A 127 -16.77 3.11 -1.67
N LYS A 128 -16.73 1.77 -1.75
CA LYS A 128 -17.83 0.95 -1.23
C LYS A 128 -17.91 0.97 0.30
N HIS A 129 -16.80 1.18 0.98
CA HIS A 129 -16.70 1.10 2.44
C HIS A 129 -16.62 2.47 3.11
N LEU A 130 -16.36 3.50 2.34
CA LEU A 130 -16.33 4.87 2.83
C LEU A 130 -17.73 5.52 2.73
#